data_1ed8ce5ec818adc9d22639831c1f2273
#
_entry.id   1ed8ce5ec818adc9d22639831c1f2273
#
_cell.length_a   1.000
_cell.length_b   1.000
_cell.length_c   1.000
_cell.angle_alpha   90.00
_cell.angle_beta   90.00
_cell.angle_gamma   90.00
#
_symmetry.space_group_name_H-M   'P 1'
#
loop_
_entity.id
_entity.type
_entity.pdbx_description
1 polymer ?
#
loop_
_entity_poly.entity_id
_entity_poly.type
_entity_poly.pdbx_seq_one_letter_code
_entity_poly.pdbx_strand_id
1 'polypeptide(L)'
;MTYLDYQATTPLAPEAFDAMLPWLRPDSPLSHANPHSAHSAGRAAKAAVEVARDQVAALLPPGGKLAFTSGATEALNWAIRGSTGAIVTLATEHAAVLDTVAAAGGRAVTVLPVDAQGLVAIEAARAAIVPGTGLVAVMLVNNEIGVVQPIAALATLAHSVGALMLVDAVQGYGRIPIPPEVDLVALSAHKIHGPKGIGGLWVRDGIALAPLLHGGGQEALGRSGTLSPALCAGFGTAARLMQERAAADAAHVDALAQAARARLGAGWVVNGSTEHRYPGNLNIRREGLDVARLMSDLRDIAFSAGSACASGSGRASHVLRATGLDERQARASIRLGFGRYTRQEELMVAIDRIVAAATAQD
;
A
#
# COMPACT_ATOMS: atom_id res chain seq x y z
N MET A 1 22.51 6.29 8.96
CA MET A 1 21.87 5.74 7.73
C MET A 1 20.63 6.56 7.46
N THR A 2 20.57 7.23 6.31
CA THR A 2 19.40 7.97 5.87
C THR A 2 18.41 7.02 5.22
N TYR A 3 17.16 6.97 5.73
CA TYR A 3 16.15 6.03 5.28
C TYR A 3 15.16 6.67 4.31
N LEU A 4 15.22 6.29 3.04
CA LEU A 4 14.40 6.80 1.94
C LEU A 4 13.66 5.67 1.20
N ASP A 5 13.13 4.70 1.92
CA ASP A 5 12.40 3.55 1.33
C ASP A 5 11.02 3.32 2.01
N TYR A 6 10.29 4.40 2.27
CA TYR A 6 8.98 4.39 2.95
C TYR A 6 7.91 3.55 2.23
N GLN A 7 8.03 3.37 0.91
CA GLN A 7 7.10 2.51 0.16
C GLN A 7 7.35 1.01 0.40
N ALA A 8 8.57 0.63 0.82
CA ALA A 8 8.84 -0.75 1.22
C ALA A 8 8.33 -1.02 2.65
N THR A 9 8.61 -0.14 3.60
CA THR A 9 8.06 -0.14 4.96
C THR A 9 8.31 1.23 5.60
N THR A 10 7.46 1.65 6.53
CA THR A 10 7.67 2.89 7.29
C THR A 10 8.30 2.58 8.66
N PRO A 11 9.06 3.51 9.25
CA PRO A 11 9.46 3.40 10.66
C PRO A 11 8.25 3.21 11.54
N LEU A 12 8.33 2.31 12.52
CA LEU A 12 7.26 2.11 13.51
C LEU A 12 7.13 3.38 14.38
N ALA A 13 5.90 3.88 14.55
CA ALA A 13 5.64 5.01 15.42
C ALA A 13 5.93 4.62 16.88
N PRO A 14 6.61 5.49 17.67
CA PRO A 14 6.85 5.22 19.08
C PRO A 14 5.56 4.92 19.85
N GLU A 15 4.50 5.66 19.60
CA GLU A 15 3.19 5.49 20.24
C GLU A 15 2.55 4.14 19.84
N ALA A 16 2.74 3.68 18.62
CA ALA A 16 2.29 2.34 18.21
C ALA A 16 3.08 1.24 18.91
N PHE A 17 4.39 1.40 19.07
CA PHE A 17 5.23 0.50 19.85
C PHE A 17 4.78 0.43 21.31
N ASP A 18 4.56 1.59 21.94
CA ASP A 18 4.12 1.68 23.34
C ASP A 18 2.74 1.01 23.55
N ALA A 19 1.82 1.15 22.59
CA ALA A 19 0.52 0.48 22.61
C ALA A 19 0.61 -1.05 22.51
N MET A 20 1.68 -1.58 21.92
CA MET A 20 1.93 -3.02 21.81
C MET A 20 2.51 -3.62 23.11
N LEU A 21 3.32 -2.85 23.84
CA LEU A 21 4.11 -3.34 24.98
C LEU A 21 3.32 -4.08 26.05
N PRO A 22 2.12 -3.62 26.50
CA PRO A 22 1.34 -4.33 27.53
C PRO A 22 0.99 -5.78 27.15
N TRP A 23 0.91 -6.09 25.86
CA TRP A 23 0.54 -7.39 25.32
C TRP A 23 1.75 -8.30 25.04
N LEU A 24 2.98 -7.75 25.09
CA LEU A 24 4.23 -8.45 24.72
C LEU A 24 5.14 -8.68 25.93
N ARG A 25 5.06 -7.85 26.96
CA ARG A 25 5.93 -7.95 28.14
C ARG A 25 5.63 -9.20 28.94
N PRO A 26 6.61 -10.07 29.23
CA PRO A 26 6.39 -11.32 29.96
C PRO A 26 5.84 -11.13 31.37
N ASP A 27 6.14 -9.99 32.03
CA ASP A 27 5.66 -9.61 33.34
C ASP A 27 4.25 -9.00 33.36
N SER A 28 3.66 -8.77 32.18
CA SER A 28 2.30 -8.26 32.07
C SER A 28 1.26 -9.37 32.17
N PRO A 29 0.20 -9.20 33.00
CA PRO A 29 -0.91 -10.16 33.06
C PRO A 29 -1.72 -10.23 31.74
N LEU A 30 -1.46 -9.33 30.81
CA LEU A 30 -2.12 -9.28 29.49
C LEU A 30 -1.35 -10.06 28.42
N SER A 31 -0.08 -10.43 28.66
CA SER A 31 0.77 -11.08 27.65
C SER A 31 0.24 -12.45 27.18
N HIS A 32 -0.56 -13.12 28.00
CA HIS A 32 -1.18 -14.42 27.69
C HIS A 32 -2.70 -14.32 27.44
N ALA A 33 -3.22 -13.11 27.24
CA ALA A 33 -4.65 -12.88 27.05
C ALA A 33 -5.12 -13.26 25.65
N ASN A 34 -6.00 -14.25 25.55
CA ASN A 34 -6.66 -14.60 24.29
C ASN A 34 -7.98 -13.81 24.17
N PRO A 35 -8.23 -13.05 23.09
CA PRO A 35 -9.45 -12.24 22.91
C PRO A 35 -10.76 -13.04 22.95
N HIS A 36 -10.71 -14.37 22.77
CA HIS A 36 -11.89 -15.25 22.78
C HIS A 36 -12.11 -15.95 24.14
N SER A 37 -11.25 -15.70 25.14
CA SER A 37 -11.43 -16.25 26.48
C SER A 37 -12.43 -15.44 27.31
N ALA A 38 -13.28 -16.12 28.08
CA ALA A 38 -14.33 -15.49 28.87
C ALA A 38 -13.85 -14.81 30.17
N HIS A 39 -12.61 -15.07 30.61
CA HIS A 39 -12.05 -14.45 31.81
C HIS A 39 -11.62 -12.97 31.57
N SER A 40 -11.29 -12.26 32.67
CA SER A 40 -11.02 -10.81 32.63
C SER A 40 -9.93 -10.40 31.65
N ALA A 41 -8.80 -11.13 31.61
CA ALA A 41 -7.73 -10.82 30.65
C ALA A 41 -8.18 -11.01 29.20
N GLY A 42 -8.98 -12.05 28.90
CA GLY A 42 -9.53 -12.27 27.56
C GLY A 42 -10.50 -11.15 27.15
N ARG A 43 -11.37 -10.70 28.07
CA ARG A 43 -12.24 -9.55 27.80
C ARG A 43 -11.47 -8.25 27.54
N ALA A 44 -10.38 -8.02 28.30
CA ALA A 44 -9.50 -6.87 28.06
C ALA A 44 -8.84 -6.93 26.67
N ALA A 45 -8.37 -8.12 26.28
CA ALA A 45 -7.80 -8.33 24.93
C ALA A 45 -8.83 -8.10 23.83
N LYS A 46 -10.06 -8.59 24.01
CA LYS A 46 -11.17 -8.35 23.07
C LYS A 46 -11.48 -6.87 22.95
N ALA A 47 -11.58 -6.16 24.07
CA ALA A 47 -11.84 -4.72 24.07
C ALA A 47 -10.74 -3.95 23.32
N ALA A 48 -9.46 -4.29 23.53
CA ALA A 48 -8.35 -3.67 22.83
C ALA A 48 -8.40 -3.93 21.30
N VAL A 49 -8.78 -5.14 20.89
CA VAL A 49 -8.97 -5.47 19.45
C VAL A 49 -10.10 -4.65 18.85
N GLU A 50 -11.23 -4.50 19.54
CA GLU A 50 -12.36 -3.69 19.01
C GLU A 50 -12.02 -2.19 18.96
N VAL A 51 -11.37 -1.63 19.98
CA VAL A 51 -10.88 -0.25 19.95
C VAL A 51 -9.93 -0.03 18.75
N ALA A 52 -9.00 -0.96 18.50
CA ALA A 52 -8.11 -0.90 17.38
C ALA A 52 -8.87 -0.98 16.02
N ARG A 53 -9.91 -1.84 15.98
CA ARG A 53 -10.78 -1.96 14.79
C ARG A 53 -11.48 -0.65 14.48
N ASP A 54 -12.05 0.00 15.48
CA ASP A 54 -12.71 1.30 15.33
C ASP A 54 -11.75 2.38 14.87
N GLN A 55 -10.52 2.42 15.43
CA GLN A 55 -9.48 3.36 15.02
C GLN A 55 -9.05 3.17 13.57
N VAL A 56 -8.91 1.93 13.11
CA VAL A 56 -8.61 1.65 11.70
C VAL A 56 -9.82 1.98 10.82
N ALA A 57 -11.03 1.63 11.23
CA ALA A 57 -12.24 1.90 10.46
C ALA A 57 -12.53 3.41 10.29
N ALA A 58 -12.09 4.26 11.23
CA ALA A 58 -12.31 5.71 11.18
C ALA A 58 -11.74 6.42 9.94
N LEU A 59 -10.78 5.81 9.25
CA LEU A 59 -10.18 6.31 8.00
C LEU A 59 -10.77 5.64 6.74
N LEU A 60 -11.79 4.82 6.90
CA LEU A 60 -12.45 4.08 5.81
C LEU A 60 -13.84 4.66 5.54
N PRO A 61 -14.42 4.40 4.36
CA PRO A 61 -15.80 4.80 4.09
C PRO A 61 -16.78 4.23 5.15
N PRO A 62 -17.85 4.94 5.48
CA PRO A 62 -18.88 4.40 6.36
C PRO A 62 -19.68 3.28 5.69
N GLY A 63 -20.38 2.45 6.49
CA GLY A 63 -21.26 1.39 6.00
C GLY A 63 -20.51 0.14 5.58
N GLY A 64 -19.57 -0.29 6.39
CA GLY A 64 -18.85 -1.56 6.19
C GLY A 64 -18.17 -2.05 7.46
N LYS A 65 -17.54 -3.22 7.37
CA LYS A 65 -16.86 -3.91 8.47
C LYS A 65 -15.41 -4.20 8.11
N LEU A 66 -14.53 -4.04 9.09
CA LEU A 66 -13.12 -4.39 8.96
C LEU A 66 -12.86 -5.76 9.59
N ALA A 67 -12.20 -6.66 8.86
CA ALA A 67 -11.56 -7.85 9.41
C ALA A 67 -10.04 -7.66 9.40
N PHE A 68 -9.37 -8.03 10.49
CA PHE A 68 -7.91 -8.06 10.53
C PHE A 68 -7.38 -9.28 9.77
N THR A 69 -6.27 -9.06 9.07
CA THR A 69 -5.53 -10.06 8.28
C THR A 69 -4.05 -10.03 8.67
N SER A 70 -3.25 -10.95 8.19
CA SER A 70 -1.79 -10.92 8.38
C SER A 70 -1.09 -9.80 7.59
N GLY A 71 -1.79 -9.16 6.66
CA GLY A 71 -1.32 -8.10 5.80
C GLY A 71 -2.20 -7.95 4.57
N ALA A 72 -1.92 -6.95 3.74
CA ALA A 72 -2.70 -6.69 2.54
C ALA A 72 -2.66 -7.86 1.53
N THR A 73 -1.58 -8.62 1.46
CA THR A 73 -1.50 -9.80 0.59
C THR A 73 -2.59 -10.83 0.93
N GLU A 74 -2.83 -11.11 2.22
CA GLU A 74 -3.95 -11.97 2.64
C GLU A 74 -5.29 -11.32 2.28
N ALA A 75 -5.46 -10.01 2.56
CA ALA A 75 -6.68 -9.28 2.28
C ALA A 75 -7.04 -9.30 0.78
N LEU A 76 -6.07 -9.06 -0.11
CA LEU A 76 -6.23 -9.10 -1.57
C LEU A 76 -6.54 -10.51 -2.06
N ASN A 77 -5.82 -11.52 -1.57
CA ASN A 77 -6.13 -12.92 -1.88
C ASN A 77 -7.55 -13.29 -1.46
N TRP A 78 -7.98 -12.88 -0.27
CA TRP A 78 -9.33 -13.16 0.21
C TRP A 78 -10.39 -12.45 -0.66
N ALA A 79 -10.25 -11.16 -0.93
CA ALA A 79 -11.19 -10.41 -1.74
C ALA A 79 -11.32 -10.98 -3.16
N ILE A 80 -10.19 -11.29 -3.81
CA ILE A 80 -10.16 -11.82 -5.18
C ILE A 80 -10.73 -13.24 -5.23
N ARG A 81 -10.30 -14.14 -4.34
CA ARG A 81 -10.75 -15.55 -4.33
C ARG A 81 -12.16 -15.69 -3.77
N GLY A 82 -12.57 -14.80 -2.85
CA GLY A 82 -13.90 -14.82 -2.24
C GLY A 82 -14.99 -14.19 -3.11
N SER A 83 -14.63 -13.47 -4.17
CA SER A 83 -15.56 -12.89 -5.16
C SER A 83 -15.78 -13.82 -6.35
N THR A 84 -16.77 -13.52 -7.19
CA THR A 84 -17.15 -14.32 -8.37
C THR A 84 -17.10 -13.48 -9.66
N GLY A 85 -17.36 -14.10 -10.82
CA GLY A 85 -17.40 -13.42 -12.13
C GLY A 85 -16.01 -13.12 -12.72
N ALA A 86 -15.97 -12.46 -13.88
CA ALA A 86 -14.73 -12.03 -14.52
C ALA A 86 -14.03 -10.92 -13.70
N ILE A 87 -12.72 -10.78 -13.88
CA ILE A 87 -11.90 -9.80 -13.16
C ILE A 87 -11.32 -8.80 -14.15
N VAL A 88 -11.40 -7.51 -13.82
CA VAL A 88 -10.67 -6.44 -14.51
C VAL A 88 -9.67 -5.83 -13.53
N THR A 89 -8.43 -5.66 -13.98
CA THR A 89 -7.33 -5.09 -13.16
C THR A 89 -6.35 -4.32 -14.03
N LEU A 90 -5.31 -3.70 -13.45
CA LEU A 90 -4.32 -2.92 -14.20
C LEU A 90 -2.97 -3.62 -14.30
N ALA A 91 -2.23 -3.33 -15.36
CA ALA A 91 -0.87 -3.85 -15.56
C ALA A 91 0.15 -3.33 -14.53
N THR A 92 -0.20 -2.29 -13.79
CA THR A 92 0.65 -1.68 -12.76
C THR A 92 0.33 -2.11 -11.34
N GLU A 93 -0.55 -3.10 -11.15
CA GLU A 93 -0.89 -3.60 -9.82
C GLU A 93 0.29 -4.27 -9.12
N HIS A 94 0.20 -4.34 -7.79
CA HIS A 94 1.17 -5.11 -7.00
C HIS A 94 1.08 -6.60 -7.32
N ALA A 95 2.20 -7.33 -7.20
CA ALA A 95 2.24 -8.78 -7.41
C ALA A 95 1.17 -9.55 -6.62
N ALA A 96 0.79 -9.08 -5.42
CA ALA A 96 -0.29 -9.68 -4.64
C ALA A 96 -1.65 -9.66 -5.35
N VAL A 97 -1.89 -8.74 -6.29
CA VAL A 97 -3.08 -8.72 -7.16
C VAL A 97 -2.81 -9.56 -8.40
N LEU A 98 -1.72 -9.26 -9.15
CA LEU A 98 -1.44 -9.90 -10.45
C LEU A 98 -1.28 -11.43 -10.32
N ASP A 99 -0.51 -11.90 -9.33
CA ASP A 99 -0.30 -13.33 -9.12
C ASP A 99 -1.59 -14.01 -8.63
N THR A 100 -2.38 -13.31 -7.80
CA THR A 100 -3.65 -13.88 -7.30
C THR A 100 -4.68 -13.99 -8.41
N VAL A 101 -4.82 -12.99 -9.28
CA VAL A 101 -5.77 -13.09 -10.42
C VAL A 101 -5.30 -14.13 -11.43
N ALA A 102 -4.00 -14.26 -11.68
CA ALA A 102 -3.45 -15.34 -12.50
C ALA A 102 -3.74 -16.73 -11.93
N ALA A 103 -3.73 -16.85 -10.59
CA ALA A 103 -4.02 -18.09 -9.87
C ALA A 103 -5.53 -18.33 -9.61
N ALA A 104 -6.40 -17.39 -9.99
CA ALA A 104 -7.86 -17.48 -9.79
C ALA A 104 -8.54 -18.37 -10.85
N GLY A 105 -8.08 -19.58 -11.03
CA GLY A 105 -8.43 -20.52 -12.11
C GLY A 105 -9.92 -20.55 -12.48
N GLY A 106 -10.22 -20.62 -13.79
CA GLY A 106 -11.57 -20.66 -14.35
C GLY A 106 -12.28 -19.32 -14.49
N ARG A 107 -11.68 -18.19 -14.05
CA ARG A 107 -12.22 -16.83 -14.23
C ARG A 107 -11.54 -16.13 -15.40
N ALA A 108 -12.30 -15.45 -16.23
CA ALA A 108 -11.72 -14.54 -17.23
C ALA A 108 -11.07 -13.34 -16.53
N VAL A 109 -9.86 -12.98 -16.96
CA VAL A 109 -9.10 -11.85 -16.41
C VAL A 109 -8.74 -10.90 -17.55
N THR A 110 -9.08 -9.63 -17.40
CA THR A 110 -8.66 -8.55 -18.29
C THR A 110 -7.70 -7.63 -17.54
N VAL A 111 -6.47 -7.55 -18.03
CA VAL A 111 -5.44 -6.64 -17.49
C VAL A 111 -5.37 -5.42 -18.41
N LEU A 112 -5.81 -4.27 -17.91
CA LEU A 112 -5.82 -3.01 -18.67
C LEU A 112 -4.42 -2.38 -18.69
N PRO A 113 -4.01 -1.81 -19.82
CA PRO A 113 -2.81 -1.00 -19.89
C PRO A 113 -3.02 0.35 -19.18
N VAL A 114 -1.92 1.01 -18.90
CA VAL A 114 -1.86 2.42 -18.49
C VAL A 114 -1.13 3.24 -19.54
N ASP A 115 -1.31 4.55 -19.51
CA ASP A 115 -0.56 5.49 -20.35
C ASP A 115 0.87 5.73 -19.83
N ALA A 116 1.63 6.59 -20.51
CA ALA A 116 2.99 6.94 -20.12
C ALA A 116 3.07 7.68 -18.77
N GLN A 117 1.96 8.21 -18.26
CA GLN A 117 1.84 8.80 -16.93
C GLN A 117 1.46 7.77 -15.87
N GLY A 118 1.20 6.52 -16.25
CA GLY A 118 0.79 5.44 -15.34
C GLY A 118 -0.68 5.47 -14.98
N LEU A 119 -1.51 6.22 -15.69
CA LEU A 119 -2.95 6.33 -15.48
C LEU A 119 -3.72 5.39 -16.43
N VAL A 120 -4.80 4.81 -15.92
CA VAL A 120 -5.73 4.05 -16.75
C VAL A 120 -6.64 5.00 -17.52
N ALA A 121 -6.82 4.74 -18.81
CA ALA A 121 -7.81 5.46 -19.61
C ALA A 121 -9.23 4.99 -19.25
N ILE A 122 -10.10 5.91 -18.86
CA ILE A 122 -11.49 5.60 -18.46
C ILE A 122 -12.27 4.94 -19.58
N GLU A 123 -12.03 5.33 -20.85
CA GLU A 123 -12.70 4.70 -22.00
C GLU A 123 -12.23 3.25 -22.23
N ALA A 124 -10.96 2.94 -21.98
CA ALA A 124 -10.49 1.56 -22.00
C ALA A 124 -11.12 0.73 -20.87
N ALA A 125 -11.25 1.31 -19.67
CA ALA A 125 -11.95 0.67 -18.56
C ALA A 125 -13.44 0.42 -18.87
N ARG A 126 -14.12 1.41 -19.47
CA ARG A 126 -15.52 1.29 -19.92
C ARG A 126 -15.72 0.16 -20.93
N ALA A 127 -14.79 0.00 -21.87
CA ALA A 127 -14.86 -1.06 -22.87
C ALA A 127 -14.62 -2.46 -22.30
N ALA A 128 -13.87 -2.57 -21.21
CA ALA A 128 -13.50 -3.83 -20.58
C ALA A 128 -14.44 -4.26 -19.44
N ILE A 129 -15.04 -3.30 -18.72
CA ILE A 129 -15.98 -3.55 -17.63
C ILE A 129 -17.37 -3.72 -18.25
N VAL A 130 -17.74 -4.97 -18.49
CA VAL A 130 -18.97 -5.37 -19.22
C VAL A 130 -19.81 -6.31 -18.36
N PRO A 131 -21.10 -6.58 -18.70
CA PRO A 131 -21.90 -7.61 -18.01
C PRO A 131 -21.17 -8.92 -17.88
N GLY A 132 -21.15 -9.51 -16.67
CA GLY A 132 -20.37 -10.69 -16.33
C GLY A 132 -19.03 -10.37 -15.63
N THR A 133 -18.57 -9.12 -15.65
CA THR A 133 -17.52 -8.67 -14.73
C THR A 133 -18.06 -8.73 -13.30
N GLY A 134 -17.35 -9.39 -12.41
CA GLY A 134 -17.75 -9.52 -11.00
C GLY A 134 -16.82 -8.75 -10.06
N LEU A 135 -15.59 -8.42 -10.51
CA LEU A 135 -14.61 -7.70 -9.71
C LEU A 135 -13.77 -6.76 -10.57
N VAL A 136 -13.65 -5.51 -10.14
CA VAL A 136 -12.66 -4.54 -10.61
C VAL A 136 -11.66 -4.32 -9.48
N ALA A 137 -10.40 -4.70 -9.65
CA ALA A 137 -9.36 -4.64 -8.63
C ALA A 137 -8.27 -3.64 -9.05
N VAL A 138 -8.15 -2.51 -8.35
CA VAL A 138 -7.23 -1.42 -8.70
C VAL A 138 -6.60 -0.82 -7.44
N MET A 139 -5.29 -0.55 -7.49
CA MET A 139 -4.62 0.15 -6.40
C MET A 139 -4.92 1.65 -6.44
N LEU A 140 -5.11 2.24 -5.24
CA LEU A 140 -5.34 3.68 -5.10
C LEU A 140 -4.08 4.49 -5.45
N VAL A 141 -2.94 4.08 -4.89
CA VAL A 141 -1.64 4.74 -5.08
C VAL A 141 -0.61 3.69 -5.45
N ASN A 142 0.04 3.86 -6.59
CA ASN A 142 1.06 2.91 -7.03
C ASN A 142 2.31 2.97 -6.15
N ASN A 143 2.76 1.82 -5.69
CA ASN A 143 3.89 1.69 -4.76
C ASN A 143 5.26 1.99 -5.41
N GLU A 144 5.38 1.96 -6.72
CA GLU A 144 6.63 2.25 -7.42
C GLU A 144 6.69 3.70 -7.89
N ILE A 145 5.68 4.16 -8.62
CA ILE A 145 5.67 5.48 -9.26
C ILE A 145 4.82 6.53 -8.55
N GLY A 146 4.09 6.15 -7.50
CA GLY A 146 3.28 7.07 -6.69
C GLY A 146 2.00 7.58 -7.34
N VAL A 147 1.66 7.12 -8.53
CA VAL A 147 0.47 7.58 -9.30
C VAL A 147 -0.81 7.21 -8.59
N VAL A 148 -1.75 8.15 -8.52
CA VAL A 148 -3.09 7.98 -7.93
C VAL A 148 -4.09 7.67 -9.03
N GLN A 149 -4.76 6.52 -8.96
CA GLN A 149 -5.75 6.09 -9.95
C GLN A 149 -7.14 6.72 -9.72
N PRO A 150 -7.95 6.92 -10.76
CA PRO A 150 -9.28 7.54 -10.70
C PRO A 150 -10.35 6.57 -10.16
N ILE A 151 -10.20 6.14 -8.89
CA ILE A 151 -11.01 5.06 -8.26
C ILE A 151 -12.52 5.34 -8.32
N ALA A 152 -12.97 6.57 -8.07
CA ALA A 152 -14.40 6.89 -8.08
C ALA A 152 -15.05 6.65 -9.46
N ALA A 153 -14.35 7.03 -10.55
CA ALA A 153 -14.82 6.77 -11.91
C ALA A 153 -14.86 5.27 -12.23
N LEU A 154 -13.85 4.52 -11.78
CA LEU A 154 -13.80 3.06 -11.96
C LEU A 154 -14.88 2.36 -11.15
N ALA A 155 -15.16 2.79 -9.92
CA ALA A 155 -16.26 2.28 -9.09
C ALA A 155 -17.63 2.50 -9.77
N THR A 156 -17.86 3.69 -10.33
CA THR A 156 -19.08 3.98 -11.10
C THR A 156 -19.25 3.01 -12.29
N LEU A 157 -18.18 2.73 -13.03
CA LEU A 157 -18.20 1.74 -14.12
C LEU A 157 -18.44 0.32 -13.61
N ALA A 158 -17.78 -0.10 -12.53
CA ALA A 158 -17.98 -1.41 -11.92
C ALA A 158 -19.45 -1.61 -11.52
N HIS A 159 -20.01 -0.66 -10.78
CA HIS A 159 -21.41 -0.72 -10.31
C HIS A 159 -22.43 -0.72 -11.45
N SER A 160 -22.14 -0.06 -12.59
CA SER A 160 -23.04 -0.04 -13.75
C SER A 160 -23.30 -1.43 -14.34
N VAL A 161 -22.45 -2.41 -14.07
CA VAL A 161 -22.59 -3.82 -14.51
C VAL A 161 -22.76 -4.80 -13.34
N GLY A 162 -22.91 -4.30 -12.10
CA GLY A 162 -23.05 -5.11 -10.88
C GLY A 162 -21.75 -5.73 -10.38
N ALA A 163 -20.59 -5.25 -10.83
CA ALA A 163 -19.28 -5.68 -10.34
C ALA A 163 -18.90 -4.98 -9.04
N LEU A 164 -18.11 -5.65 -8.19
CA LEU A 164 -17.52 -5.07 -6.98
C LEU A 164 -16.26 -4.26 -7.33
N MET A 165 -16.04 -3.15 -6.61
CA MET A 165 -14.81 -2.35 -6.66
C MET A 165 -13.91 -2.70 -5.47
N LEU A 166 -12.81 -3.42 -5.72
CA LEU A 166 -11.74 -3.68 -4.77
C LEU A 166 -10.62 -2.65 -4.94
N VAL A 167 -10.25 -2.02 -3.83
CA VAL A 167 -9.14 -1.06 -3.79
C VAL A 167 -7.99 -1.62 -2.95
N ASP A 168 -6.82 -1.78 -3.57
CA ASP A 168 -5.57 -1.86 -2.83
C ASP A 168 -5.21 -0.45 -2.34
N ALA A 169 -5.51 -0.17 -1.07
CA ALA A 169 -5.24 1.13 -0.45
C ALA A 169 -3.93 1.16 0.35
N VAL A 170 -3.07 0.17 0.20
CA VAL A 170 -1.85 0.00 1.02
C VAL A 170 -0.97 1.24 1.05
N GLN A 171 -0.78 1.91 -0.08
CA GLN A 171 0.02 3.13 -0.15
C GLN A 171 -0.79 4.41 0.06
N GLY A 172 -2.12 4.34 -0.08
CA GLY A 172 -3.02 5.50 0.00
C GLY A 172 -3.70 5.69 1.36
N TYR A 173 -3.95 4.60 2.09
CA TYR A 173 -4.66 4.61 3.37
C TYR A 173 -4.07 5.60 4.38
N GLY A 174 -4.91 6.49 4.89
CA GLY A 174 -4.52 7.57 5.80
C GLY A 174 -3.74 8.73 5.15
N ARG A 175 -3.54 8.72 3.83
CA ARG A 175 -2.82 9.75 3.06
C ARG A 175 -3.66 10.38 1.97
N ILE A 176 -4.41 9.56 1.26
CA ILE A 176 -5.32 9.95 0.18
C ILE A 176 -6.73 9.50 0.59
N PRO A 177 -7.76 10.34 0.47
CA PRO A 177 -9.12 9.93 0.74
C PRO A 177 -9.52 8.72 -0.12
N ILE A 178 -10.11 7.71 0.51
CA ILE A 178 -10.67 6.56 -0.19
C ILE A 178 -12.10 6.94 -0.62
N PRO A 179 -12.43 6.88 -1.91
CA PRO A 179 -13.76 7.21 -2.39
C PRO A 179 -14.86 6.38 -1.71
N PRO A 180 -16.00 6.96 -1.35
CA PRO A 180 -17.06 6.25 -0.64
C PRO A 180 -17.77 5.18 -1.48
N GLU A 181 -17.57 5.15 -2.78
CA GLU A 181 -18.19 4.19 -3.71
C GLU A 181 -17.50 2.82 -3.72
N VAL A 182 -16.35 2.65 -3.06
CA VAL A 182 -15.63 1.37 -3.07
C VAL A 182 -16.34 0.31 -2.23
N ASP A 183 -16.17 -0.96 -2.58
CA ASP A 183 -16.84 -2.10 -1.95
C ASP A 183 -15.92 -2.90 -1.03
N LEU A 184 -14.65 -3.00 -1.40
CA LEU A 184 -13.62 -3.77 -0.71
C LEU A 184 -12.33 -2.92 -0.63
N VAL A 185 -11.70 -2.88 0.55
CA VAL A 185 -10.44 -2.13 0.74
C VAL A 185 -9.41 -2.99 1.46
N ALA A 186 -8.26 -3.19 0.84
CA ALA A 186 -7.13 -3.91 1.43
C ALA A 186 -6.12 -2.95 2.05
N LEU A 187 -5.66 -3.26 3.28
CA LEU A 187 -4.83 -2.41 4.12
C LEU A 187 -3.61 -3.15 4.67
N SER A 188 -2.53 -2.42 4.97
CA SER A 188 -1.36 -2.94 5.69
C SER A 188 -0.81 -1.93 6.69
N ALA A 189 -0.63 -2.35 7.96
CA ALA A 189 -0.23 -1.46 9.03
C ALA A 189 1.17 -0.87 8.86
N HIS A 190 2.14 -1.67 8.36
CA HIS A 190 3.53 -1.24 8.25
C HIS A 190 3.78 -0.17 7.18
N LYS A 191 2.79 0.23 6.42
CA LYS A 191 2.86 1.34 5.46
C LYS A 191 2.43 2.67 6.09
N ILE A 192 1.82 2.64 7.27
CA ILE A 192 1.34 3.82 8.00
C ILE A 192 1.95 3.94 9.39
N HIS A 193 3.19 3.52 9.56
CA HIS A 193 3.90 3.54 10.84
C HIS A 193 3.39 2.54 11.90
N GLY A 194 2.64 1.54 11.49
CA GLY A 194 2.22 0.41 12.31
C GLY A 194 3.17 -0.79 12.21
N PRO A 195 2.88 -1.87 12.95
CA PRO A 195 3.69 -3.08 12.95
C PRO A 195 3.57 -3.88 11.64
N LYS A 196 4.63 -4.64 11.31
CA LYS A 196 4.58 -5.69 10.29
C LYS A 196 3.74 -6.86 10.81
N GLY A 197 3.18 -7.67 9.89
CA GLY A 197 2.46 -8.89 10.23
C GLY A 197 0.96 -8.68 10.53
N ILE A 198 0.43 -7.48 10.29
CA ILE A 198 -1.00 -7.20 10.37
C ILE A 198 -1.43 -6.25 9.25
N GLY A 199 -2.65 -6.49 8.75
CA GLY A 199 -3.37 -5.65 7.82
C GLY A 199 -4.88 -5.79 8.04
N GLY A 200 -5.67 -5.45 7.06
CA GLY A 200 -7.11 -5.58 7.13
C GLY A 200 -7.77 -5.63 5.76
N LEU A 201 -8.94 -6.25 5.74
CA LEU A 201 -9.90 -6.15 4.66
C LEU A 201 -11.16 -5.48 5.19
N TRP A 202 -11.48 -4.33 4.63
CA TRP A 202 -12.76 -3.70 4.85
C TRP A 202 -13.73 -4.16 3.75
N VAL A 203 -14.94 -4.50 4.14
CA VAL A 203 -16.00 -5.01 3.28
C VAL A 203 -17.26 -4.20 3.54
N ARG A 204 -17.85 -3.64 2.49
CA ARG A 204 -19.11 -2.89 2.55
C ARG A 204 -20.24 -3.79 3.07
N ASP A 205 -21.14 -3.22 3.87
CA ASP A 205 -22.31 -3.93 4.37
C ASP A 205 -23.16 -4.47 3.21
N GLY A 206 -23.68 -5.69 3.38
CA GLY A 206 -24.43 -6.40 2.35
C GLY A 206 -23.59 -7.20 1.35
N ILE A 207 -22.28 -7.05 1.34
CA ILE A 207 -21.40 -7.87 0.49
C ILE A 207 -20.96 -9.11 1.25
N ALA A 208 -21.10 -10.26 0.59
CA ALA A 208 -20.64 -11.55 1.09
C ALA A 208 -19.43 -12.04 0.25
N LEU A 209 -18.35 -12.40 0.94
CA LEU A 209 -17.18 -13.04 0.35
C LEU A 209 -17.10 -14.49 0.84
N ALA A 210 -16.70 -15.42 -0.02
CA ALA A 210 -16.36 -16.76 0.43
C ALA A 210 -15.14 -16.69 1.38
N PRO A 211 -15.15 -17.43 2.52
CA PRO A 211 -14.02 -17.44 3.45
C PRO A 211 -12.75 -17.96 2.79
N LEU A 212 -11.61 -17.29 3.05
CA LEU A 212 -10.30 -17.77 2.65
C LEU A 212 -9.69 -18.73 3.69
N LEU A 213 -9.85 -18.40 4.97
CA LEU A 213 -9.32 -19.17 6.09
C LEU A 213 -10.47 -19.73 6.94
N HIS A 214 -10.61 -21.05 6.95
CA HIS A 214 -11.60 -21.75 7.74
C HIS A 214 -11.09 -22.06 9.14
N GLY A 215 -11.99 -22.17 10.14
CA GLY A 215 -11.65 -22.49 11.54
C GLY A 215 -12.68 -21.93 12.52
N GLY A 216 -12.23 -21.35 13.64
CA GLY A 216 -13.07 -20.93 14.74
C GLY A 216 -13.90 -19.65 14.55
N GLY A 217 -13.90 -19.03 13.36
CA GLY A 217 -14.75 -17.86 13.06
C GLY A 217 -14.45 -16.64 13.93
N GLN A 218 -13.19 -16.32 14.18
CA GLN A 218 -12.79 -15.25 15.07
C GLN A 218 -13.15 -13.85 14.55
N GLU A 219 -13.23 -13.68 13.24
CA GLU A 219 -13.65 -12.45 12.58
C GLU A 219 -15.06 -12.57 12.02
N ALA A 220 -15.87 -11.53 12.18
CA ALA A 220 -17.28 -11.51 11.78
C ALA A 220 -17.51 -11.73 10.28
N LEU A 221 -16.51 -11.47 9.43
CA LEU A 221 -16.56 -11.67 7.98
C LEU A 221 -16.12 -13.08 7.55
N GLY A 222 -15.95 -14.03 8.50
CA GLY A 222 -15.61 -15.42 8.19
C GLY A 222 -14.11 -15.70 8.07
N ARG A 223 -13.25 -14.80 8.53
CA ARG A 223 -11.82 -15.06 8.65
C ARG A 223 -11.50 -15.73 9.99
N SER A 224 -10.87 -16.86 9.97
CA SER A 224 -10.51 -17.63 11.18
C SER A 224 -9.06 -17.41 11.57
N GLY A 225 -8.77 -17.53 12.87
CA GLY A 225 -7.43 -17.41 13.48
C GLY A 225 -7.40 -16.42 14.62
N THR A 226 -6.76 -16.79 15.73
CA THR A 226 -6.63 -15.94 16.92
C THR A 226 -5.89 -14.66 16.57
N LEU A 227 -6.50 -13.52 16.91
CA LEU A 227 -5.88 -12.21 16.70
C LEU A 227 -4.82 -11.93 17.77
N SER A 228 -3.77 -11.22 17.40
CA SER A 228 -2.77 -10.67 18.30
C SER A 228 -3.23 -9.31 18.83
N PRO A 229 -3.56 -9.16 20.12
CA PRO A 229 -3.93 -7.85 20.69
C PRO A 229 -2.81 -6.81 20.52
N ALA A 230 -1.55 -7.24 20.61
CA ALA A 230 -0.39 -6.37 20.37
C ALA A 230 -0.40 -5.75 18.98
N LEU A 231 -0.52 -6.59 17.94
CA LEU A 231 -0.50 -6.12 16.55
C LEU A 231 -1.73 -5.25 16.24
N CYS A 232 -2.91 -5.64 16.76
CA CYS A 232 -4.13 -4.85 16.61
C CYS A 232 -3.97 -3.45 17.25
N ALA A 233 -3.53 -3.39 18.52
CA ALA A 233 -3.31 -2.13 19.23
C ALA A 233 -2.29 -1.22 18.53
N GLY A 234 -1.18 -1.79 18.02
CA GLY A 234 -0.19 -1.05 17.23
C GLY A 234 -0.77 -0.50 15.92
N PHE A 235 -1.57 -1.30 15.20
CA PHE A 235 -2.22 -0.86 13.97
C PHE A 235 -3.26 0.22 14.22
N GLY A 236 -4.14 0.03 15.22
CA GLY A 236 -5.14 1.04 15.62
C GLY A 236 -4.50 2.37 16.00
N THR A 237 -3.46 2.34 16.84
CA THR A 237 -2.71 3.54 17.22
C THR A 237 -2.07 4.22 16.02
N ALA A 238 -1.47 3.46 15.10
CA ALA A 238 -0.91 4.03 13.87
C ALA A 238 -1.98 4.70 13.01
N ALA A 239 -3.16 4.09 12.86
CA ALA A 239 -4.29 4.66 12.12
C ALA A 239 -4.80 5.95 12.77
N ARG A 240 -4.97 5.97 14.09
CA ARG A 240 -5.34 7.18 14.85
C ARG A 240 -4.33 8.31 14.62
N LEU A 241 -3.03 8.02 14.67
CA LEU A 241 -1.98 9.02 14.39
C LEU A 241 -2.05 9.53 12.94
N MET A 242 -2.40 8.69 11.96
CA MET A 242 -2.61 9.17 10.58
C MET A 242 -3.75 10.18 10.51
N GLN A 243 -4.83 9.97 11.25
CA GLN A 243 -5.95 10.91 11.33
C GLN A 243 -5.57 12.21 12.04
N GLU A 244 -4.97 12.12 13.23
CA GLU A 244 -4.61 13.27 14.06
C GLU A 244 -3.57 14.17 13.39
N ARG A 245 -2.67 13.61 12.60
CA ARG A 245 -1.53 14.32 11.99
C ARG A 245 -1.72 14.57 10.48
N ALA A 246 -2.87 14.24 9.91
CA ALA A 246 -3.08 14.24 8.46
C ALA A 246 -2.61 15.53 7.76
N ALA A 247 -3.04 16.70 8.26
CA ALA A 247 -2.68 17.99 7.67
C ALA A 247 -1.18 18.32 7.84
N ALA A 248 -0.60 18.04 9.02
CA ALA A 248 0.80 18.28 9.29
C ALA A 248 1.72 17.37 8.47
N ASP A 249 1.37 16.08 8.38
CA ASP A 249 2.12 15.10 7.59
C ASP A 249 2.02 15.41 6.08
N ALA A 250 0.85 15.82 5.58
CA ALA A 250 0.68 16.22 4.19
C ALA A 250 1.56 17.44 3.85
N ALA A 251 1.49 18.51 4.64
CA ALA A 251 2.30 19.71 4.41
C ALA A 251 3.81 19.42 4.48
N HIS A 252 4.23 18.57 5.44
CA HIS A 252 5.63 18.16 5.57
C HIS A 252 6.10 17.35 4.34
N VAL A 253 5.32 16.38 3.91
CA VAL A 253 5.67 15.53 2.76
C VAL A 253 5.67 16.34 1.46
N ASP A 254 4.75 17.28 1.30
CA ASP A 254 4.74 18.20 0.15
C ASP A 254 6.00 19.09 0.10
N ALA A 255 6.40 19.66 1.23
CA ALA A 255 7.62 20.46 1.33
C ALA A 255 8.87 19.62 0.99
N LEU A 256 8.97 18.40 1.50
CA LEU A 256 10.05 17.46 1.17
C LEU A 256 10.08 17.14 -0.33
N ALA A 257 8.92 16.86 -0.95
CA ALA A 257 8.82 16.54 -2.36
C ALA A 257 9.24 17.70 -3.26
N GLN A 258 8.82 18.93 -2.93
CA GLN A 258 9.21 20.14 -3.66
C GLN A 258 10.71 20.38 -3.56
N ALA A 259 11.26 20.33 -2.35
CA ALA A 259 12.69 20.51 -2.10
C ALA A 259 13.53 19.44 -2.83
N ALA A 260 13.09 18.17 -2.79
CA ALA A 260 13.75 17.06 -3.45
C ALA A 260 13.81 17.24 -4.98
N ARG A 261 12.67 17.60 -5.60
CA ARG A 261 12.61 17.85 -7.04
C ARG A 261 13.48 19.04 -7.47
N ALA A 262 13.45 20.13 -6.73
CA ALA A 262 14.26 21.31 -7.02
C ALA A 262 15.77 20.98 -6.96
N ARG A 263 16.18 20.06 -6.06
CA ARG A 263 17.59 19.69 -5.85
C ARG A 263 18.15 18.72 -6.89
N LEU A 264 17.33 17.88 -7.51
CA LEU A 264 17.78 16.88 -8.47
C LEU A 264 18.45 17.48 -9.73
N GLY A 265 17.98 18.63 -10.20
CA GLY A 265 18.55 19.33 -11.35
C GLY A 265 18.24 18.67 -12.70
N ALA A 266 18.89 19.17 -13.75
CA ALA A 266 18.74 18.68 -15.13
C ALA A 266 19.29 17.23 -15.27
N GLY A 267 18.68 16.45 -16.16
CA GLY A 267 19.11 15.07 -16.44
C GLY A 267 18.34 14.01 -15.64
N TRP A 268 17.58 14.40 -14.60
CA TRP A 268 16.66 13.51 -13.90
C TRP A 268 15.23 13.68 -14.41
N VAL A 269 14.57 12.59 -14.70
CA VAL A 269 13.18 12.56 -15.19
C VAL A 269 12.32 11.81 -14.19
N VAL A 270 11.20 12.42 -13.78
CA VAL A 270 10.22 11.75 -12.91
C VAL A 270 9.41 10.74 -13.73
N ASN A 271 9.29 9.52 -13.23
CA ASN A 271 8.47 8.47 -13.81
C ASN A 271 7.02 8.57 -13.30
N GLY A 272 6.06 8.42 -14.21
CA GLY A 272 4.63 8.55 -13.94
C GLY A 272 4.16 10.01 -13.85
N SER A 273 2.85 10.20 -13.60
CA SER A 273 2.22 11.51 -13.51
C SER A 273 2.88 12.38 -12.43
N THR A 274 3.10 13.65 -12.75
CA THR A 274 3.56 14.66 -11.79
C THR A 274 2.40 15.38 -11.10
N GLU A 275 1.19 15.27 -11.64
CA GLU A 275 -0.03 15.89 -11.16
C GLU A 275 -0.85 14.94 -10.29
N HIS A 276 -1.15 13.74 -10.80
CA HIS A 276 -1.93 12.71 -10.12
C HIS A 276 -1.02 11.76 -9.34
N ARG A 277 -0.43 12.24 -8.25
CA ARG A 277 0.50 11.42 -7.47
C ARG A 277 0.51 11.73 -5.97
N TYR A 278 0.88 10.73 -5.17
CA TYR A 278 1.26 10.91 -3.79
C TYR A 278 2.69 11.47 -3.70
N PRO A 279 2.91 12.63 -3.10
CA PRO A 279 4.20 13.33 -3.15
C PRO A 279 5.33 12.61 -2.38
N GLY A 280 5.01 11.78 -1.36
CA GLY A 280 6.00 11.02 -0.59
C GLY A 280 6.65 9.85 -1.34
N ASN A 281 6.35 9.68 -2.63
CA ASN A 281 6.97 8.71 -3.52
C ASN A 281 7.60 9.45 -4.72
N LEU A 282 8.90 9.39 -4.86
CA LEU A 282 9.63 9.99 -5.95
C LEU A 282 10.41 8.90 -6.72
N ASN A 283 9.81 8.44 -7.83
CA ASN A 283 10.46 7.53 -8.77
C ASN A 283 11.07 8.36 -9.90
N ILE A 284 12.38 8.24 -10.08
CA ILE A 284 13.15 9.06 -11.01
C ILE A 284 14.14 8.19 -11.79
N ARG A 285 14.45 8.60 -13.02
CA ARG A 285 15.46 7.98 -13.87
C ARG A 285 16.49 8.98 -14.38
N ARG A 286 17.70 8.49 -14.63
CA ARG A 286 18.75 9.22 -15.34
C ARG A 286 19.30 8.32 -16.44
N GLU A 287 19.51 8.85 -17.64
CA GLU A 287 20.07 8.08 -18.75
C GLU A 287 21.48 7.59 -18.41
N GLY A 288 21.78 6.33 -18.72
CA GLY A 288 23.09 5.73 -18.46
C GLY A 288 23.36 5.32 -17.00
N LEU A 289 22.47 5.61 -16.06
CA LEU A 289 22.67 5.31 -14.64
C LEU A 289 22.79 3.79 -14.39
N ASP A 290 23.90 3.37 -13.80
CA ASP A 290 24.06 2.06 -13.17
C ASP A 290 23.56 2.14 -11.70
N VAL A 291 22.34 1.68 -11.50
CA VAL A 291 21.70 1.71 -10.18
C VAL A 291 22.39 0.77 -9.18
N ALA A 292 22.93 -0.36 -9.62
CA ALA A 292 23.60 -1.30 -8.74
C ALA A 292 24.91 -0.69 -8.19
N ARG A 293 25.67 -0.02 -9.05
CA ARG A 293 26.86 0.76 -8.65
C ARG A 293 26.46 1.89 -7.71
N LEU A 294 25.44 2.68 -8.04
CA LEU A 294 24.95 3.77 -7.20
C LEU A 294 24.59 3.29 -5.78
N MET A 295 23.87 2.18 -5.66
CA MET A 295 23.50 1.59 -4.36
C MET A 295 24.74 1.05 -3.61
N SER A 296 25.73 0.52 -4.32
CA SER A 296 26.98 0.06 -3.71
C SER A 296 27.83 1.21 -3.17
N ASP A 297 27.85 2.35 -3.87
CA ASP A 297 28.60 3.55 -3.47
C ASP A 297 27.94 4.30 -2.30
N LEU A 298 26.62 4.14 -2.10
CA LEU A 298 25.81 4.88 -1.13
C LEU A 298 25.15 3.96 -0.09
N ARG A 299 25.87 3.02 0.49
CA ARG A 299 25.35 2.00 1.43
C ARG A 299 24.71 2.55 2.70
N ASP A 300 24.99 3.77 3.06
CA ASP A 300 24.42 4.47 4.20
C ASP A 300 23.14 5.25 3.88
N ILE A 301 22.69 5.23 2.61
CA ILE A 301 21.40 5.75 2.16
C ILE A 301 20.53 4.56 1.71
N ALA A 302 19.46 4.30 2.43
CA ALA A 302 18.52 3.24 2.10
C ALA A 302 17.45 3.75 1.12
N PHE A 303 17.54 3.37 -0.15
CA PHE A 303 16.57 3.61 -1.21
C PHE A 303 16.40 2.35 -2.08
N SER A 304 15.41 2.30 -2.93
CA SER A 304 15.17 1.16 -3.80
C SER A 304 15.56 1.45 -5.25
N ALA A 305 16.02 0.42 -5.97
CA ALA A 305 15.95 0.42 -7.43
C ALA A 305 14.49 0.64 -7.88
N GLY A 306 14.27 1.12 -9.09
CA GLY A 306 12.92 1.43 -9.61
C GLY A 306 11.91 0.28 -9.44
N SER A 307 12.38 -0.96 -9.29
CA SER A 307 11.60 -2.16 -9.02
C SER A 307 11.84 -2.68 -7.60
N ALA A 308 11.05 -2.25 -6.61
CA ALA A 308 11.20 -2.68 -5.21
C ALA A 308 11.01 -4.20 -5.01
N CYS A 309 10.13 -4.84 -5.77
CA CYS A 309 9.85 -6.29 -5.67
C CYS A 309 10.80 -7.15 -6.49
N ALA A 310 11.57 -6.57 -7.42
CA ALA A 310 12.50 -7.28 -8.28
C ALA A 310 13.97 -7.20 -7.80
N SER A 311 14.25 -6.60 -6.65
CA SER A 311 15.60 -6.38 -6.11
C SER A 311 16.42 -7.68 -5.90
N GLY A 312 15.78 -8.87 -5.97
CA GLY A 312 16.45 -10.17 -5.96
C GLY A 312 16.42 -10.94 -7.29
N SER A 313 15.61 -10.51 -8.28
CA SER A 313 15.38 -11.28 -9.52
C SER A 313 16.14 -10.75 -10.74
N GLY A 314 16.76 -9.57 -10.65
CA GLY A 314 17.45 -8.93 -11.78
C GLY A 314 16.51 -8.48 -12.93
N ARG A 315 15.19 -8.60 -12.77
CA ARG A 315 14.21 -8.20 -13.78
C ARG A 315 13.88 -6.71 -13.69
N ALA A 316 13.66 -6.07 -14.84
CA ALA A 316 13.14 -4.71 -14.86
C ALA A 316 11.72 -4.63 -14.28
N SER A 317 11.36 -3.49 -13.68
CA SER A 317 10.03 -3.26 -13.12
C SER A 317 8.93 -3.44 -14.18
N HIS A 318 7.94 -4.28 -13.86
CA HIS A 318 6.75 -4.42 -14.70
C HIS A 318 5.93 -3.14 -14.75
N VAL A 319 5.89 -2.36 -13.66
CA VAL A 319 5.21 -1.06 -13.57
C VAL A 319 5.85 -0.06 -14.55
N LEU A 320 7.18 0.10 -14.50
CA LEU A 320 7.89 1.00 -15.39
C LEU A 320 7.79 0.55 -16.86
N ARG A 321 7.81 -0.76 -17.10
CA ARG A 321 7.57 -1.32 -18.45
C ARG A 321 6.16 -1.03 -18.93
N ALA A 322 5.15 -1.13 -18.07
CA ALA A 322 3.75 -0.83 -18.37
C ALA A 322 3.53 0.65 -18.74
N THR A 323 4.35 1.59 -18.23
CA THR A 323 4.30 3.01 -18.63
C THR A 323 5.02 3.29 -19.95
N GLY A 324 5.50 2.25 -20.65
CA GLY A 324 6.17 2.39 -21.96
C GLY A 324 7.67 2.61 -21.90
N LEU A 325 8.29 2.60 -20.72
CA LEU A 325 9.75 2.67 -20.63
C LEU A 325 10.39 1.40 -21.20
N ASP A 326 11.47 1.55 -21.94
CA ASP A 326 12.29 0.40 -22.35
C ASP A 326 13.03 -0.21 -21.15
N GLU A 327 13.65 -1.37 -21.35
CA GLU A 327 14.33 -2.08 -20.27
C GLU A 327 15.51 -1.28 -19.69
N ARG A 328 16.26 -0.56 -20.54
CA ARG A 328 17.38 0.27 -20.14
C ARG A 328 16.91 1.43 -19.25
N GLN A 329 15.85 2.13 -19.66
CA GLN A 329 15.25 3.21 -18.89
C GLN A 329 14.69 2.73 -17.55
N ALA A 330 13.99 1.59 -17.54
CA ALA A 330 13.44 1.01 -16.32
C ALA A 330 14.55 0.59 -15.33
N ARG A 331 15.68 0.04 -15.83
CA ARG A 331 16.84 -0.30 -15.01
C ARG A 331 17.62 0.91 -14.50
N ALA A 332 17.60 2.03 -15.22
CA ALA A 332 18.22 3.30 -14.85
C ALA A 332 17.32 4.17 -13.93
N SER A 333 16.37 3.55 -13.25
CA SER A 333 15.39 4.22 -12.37
C SER A 333 15.65 3.85 -10.90
N ILE A 334 15.46 4.84 -10.01
CA ILE A 334 15.47 4.65 -8.55
C ILE A 334 14.18 5.19 -7.95
N ARG A 335 13.81 4.67 -6.78
CA ARG A 335 12.69 5.17 -6.00
C ARG A 335 13.17 5.69 -4.66
N LEU A 336 12.84 6.95 -4.36
CA LEU A 336 13.03 7.59 -3.06
C LEU A 336 11.67 7.70 -2.37
N GLY A 337 11.57 7.16 -1.18
CA GLY A 337 10.37 7.21 -0.36
C GLY A 337 10.62 7.91 0.96
N PHE A 338 9.84 8.92 1.26
CA PHE A 338 9.98 9.72 2.48
C PHE A 338 8.63 10.04 3.11
N GLY A 339 8.64 10.50 4.36
CA GLY A 339 7.41 10.75 5.10
C GLY A 339 7.66 11.40 6.46
N ARG A 340 6.74 11.19 7.41
CA ARG A 340 6.65 11.83 8.73
C ARG A 340 7.98 12.06 9.45
N TYR A 341 8.86 11.06 9.45
CA TYR A 341 10.12 11.10 10.21
C TYR A 341 11.34 11.45 9.37
N THR A 342 11.15 11.79 8.09
CA THR A 342 12.24 12.24 7.22
C THR A 342 12.56 13.70 7.53
N ARG A 343 13.81 14.00 7.86
CA ARG A 343 14.28 15.38 8.06
C ARG A 343 14.70 15.97 6.73
N GLN A 344 14.35 17.23 6.49
CA GLN A 344 14.65 17.90 5.22
C GLN A 344 16.16 17.97 4.96
N GLU A 345 16.96 18.29 5.98
CA GLU A 345 18.42 18.39 5.84
C GLU A 345 19.02 17.04 5.44
N GLU A 346 18.56 15.94 6.06
CA GLU A 346 19.03 14.57 5.72
C GLU A 346 18.65 14.18 4.31
N LEU A 347 17.42 14.54 3.86
CA LEU A 347 16.97 14.29 2.49
C LEU A 347 17.80 15.08 1.49
N MET A 348 18.10 16.36 1.75
CA MET A 348 18.90 17.18 0.84
C MET A 348 20.33 16.66 0.71
N VAL A 349 20.97 16.31 1.82
CA VAL A 349 22.31 15.70 1.81
C VAL A 349 22.30 14.36 1.03
N ALA A 350 21.26 13.54 1.21
CA ALA A 350 21.16 12.28 0.47
C ALA A 350 20.99 12.51 -1.03
N ILE A 351 20.17 13.48 -1.45
CA ILE A 351 19.98 13.82 -2.87
C ILE A 351 21.27 14.35 -3.47
N ASP A 352 21.99 15.25 -2.79
CA ASP A 352 23.28 15.75 -3.28
C ASP A 352 24.28 14.63 -3.54
N ARG A 353 24.36 13.67 -2.63
CA ARG A 353 25.23 12.52 -2.77
C ARG A 353 24.79 11.57 -3.91
N ILE A 354 23.46 11.37 -4.08
CA ILE A 354 22.91 10.58 -5.18
C ILE A 354 23.25 11.27 -6.52
N VAL A 355 23.05 12.59 -6.61
CA VAL A 355 23.36 13.36 -7.82
C VAL A 355 24.86 13.31 -8.14
N ALA A 356 25.73 13.54 -7.14
CA ALA A 356 27.17 13.49 -7.31
C ALA A 356 27.67 12.10 -7.75
N ALA A 357 27.20 11.04 -7.08
CA ALA A 357 27.57 9.66 -7.43
C ALA A 357 27.06 9.23 -8.82
N ALA A 358 25.86 9.70 -9.22
CA ALA A 358 25.34 9.47 -10.56
C ALA A 358 26.13 10.21 -11.64
N THR A 359 26.53 11.47 -11.36
CA THR A 359 27.37 12.25 -12.29
C THR A 359 28.77 11.67 -12.44
N ALA A 360 29.32 11.04 -11.41
CA ALA A 360 30.60 10.35 -11.47
C ALA A 360 30.56 9.04 -12.32
N GLN A 361 29.41 8.67 -12.85
CA GLN A 361 29.25 7.54 -13.78
C GLN A 361 29.28 7.97 -15.25
N ASP A 362 29.13 9.28 -15.53
CA ASP A 362 29.24 9.83 -16.88
C ASP A 362 30.71 9.76 -17.37
#